data_fe7a195d78fe34f7f3d645cb6b4aea78
#
_entry.id   fe7a195d78fe34f7f3d645cb6b4aea78
#
_cell.length_a   1.000
_cell.length_b   1.000
_cell.length_c   1.000
_cell.angle_alpha   90.00
_cell.angle_beta   90.00
_cell.angle_gamma   90.00
#
_symmetry.space_group_name_H-M   'P 1'
#
loop_
_entity.id
_entity.type
_entity.pdbx_description
1 polymer ?
#
loop_
_entity_poly.entity_id
_entity_poly.type
_entity_poly.pdbx_seq_one_letter_code
_entity_poly.pdbx_strand_id
1 'polypeptide(L)'
;MPKYDFHNQMEPHEFQRFAVDIIDTREKTHFEVFSEGKDLGIDAYKKTKNGITTIVQAKRTENFKDLLKVLKNSELAKIKKLNPDRYILITSSTISKTQKPKIIELLSPYIKNSDDIISKEDLNKYLTKEKYKKIELNYPSLWFNSANTFLKEMSDVVNHSIYEESLDELEKVKQSMKNYVIPENFSTIISNLENDRVILIAGNPGIGKTSLGRAIVSYYIIKDYELIYTKEMVNRFSS
;
A
#
# COMPACT_ATOMS: atom_id res chain seq x y z
N MET A 1 -3.57 -9.95 11.15
CA MET A 1 -2.97 -9.41 9.91
C MET A 1 -3.75 -8.19 9.48
N PRO A 2 -3.12 -7.04 9.27
CA PRO A 2 -3.82 -5.84 8.87
C PRO A 2 -4.56 -6.08 7.55
N LYS A 3 -5.82 -5.66 7.48
CA LYS A 3 -6.60 -5.64 6.25
C LYS A 3 -6.63 -4.20 5.74
N TYR A 4 -5.83 -3.92 4.74
CA TYR A 4 -5.77 -2.60 4.14
C TYR A 4 -7.05 -2.27 3.37
N ASP A 5 -7.50 -1.02 3.51
CA ASP A 5 -8.61 -0.45 2.77
C ASP A 5 -8.08 0.51 1.71
N PHE A 6 -7.62 -0.05 0.59
CA PHE A 6 -6.96 0.69 -0.49
C PHE A 6 -7.81 1.84 -1.04
N HIS A 7 -9.15 1.72 -0.98
CA HIS A 7 -10.04 2.77 -1.46
C HIS A 7 -9.97 4.02 -0.56
N ASN A 8 -9.97 3.85 0.75
CA ASN A 8 -9.99 4.96 1.70
C ASN A 8 -8.58 5.42 2.11
N GLN A 9 -7.57 4.58 1.93
CA GLN A 9 -6.20 4.85 2.37
C GLN A 9 -5.31 5.46 1.30
N MET A 10 -5.56 5.17 0.02
CA MET A 10 -4.70 5.61 -1.07
C MET A 10 -5.41 6.60 -2.00
N GLU A 11 -4.68 7.61 -2.48
CA GLU A 11 -5.15 8.45 -3.57
C GLU A 11 -5.17 7.68 -4.91
N PRO A 12 -5.99 8.09 -5.92
CA PRO A 12 -6.11 7.37 -7.19
C PRO A 12 -4.78 7.06 -7.88
N HIS A 13 -3.90 8.06 -8.00
CA HIS A 13 -2.59 7.90 -8.63
C HIS A 13 -1.63 7.04 -7.83
N GLU A 14 -1.73 7.11 -6.51
CA GLU A 14 -0.94 6.27 -5.62
C GLU A 14 -1.37 4.80 -5.77
N PHE A 15 -2.68 4.54 -5.82
CA PHE A 15 -3.19 3.19 -6.06
C PHE A 15 -2.78 2.63 -7.42
N GLN A 16 -2.72 3.46 -8.47
CA GLN A 16 -2.22 3.04 -9.78
C GLN A 16 -0.76 2.59 -9.71
N ARG A 17 0.13 3.40 -9.13
CA ARG A 17 1.55 3.05 -8.97
C ARG A 17 1.73 1.79 -8.12
N PHE A 18 1.02 1.71 -6.99
CA PHE A 18 1.01 0.52 -6.14
C PHE A 18 0.60 -0.74 -6.91
N ALA A 19 -0.45 -0.65 -7.72
CA ALA A 19 -0.94 -1.77 -8.52
C ALA A 19 0.11 -2.24 -9.55
N VAL A 20 0.85 -1.31 -10.15
CA VAL A 20 1.94 -1.66 -11.08
C VAL A 20 3.08 -2.36 -10.35
N ASP A 21 3.52 -1.86 -9.20
CA ASP A 21 4.58 -2.49 -8.40
C ASP A 21 4.18 -3.92 -7.95
N ILE A 22 2.92 -4.13 -7.60
CA ILE A 22 2.38 -5.47 -7.30
C ILE A 22 2.50 -6.39 -8.52
N ILE A 23 2.13 -5.91 -9.71
CA ILE A 23 2.20 -6.70 -10.94
C ILE A 23 3.63 -6.98 -11.36
N ASP A 24 4.51 -5.99 -11.31
CA ASP A 24 5.94 -6.16 -11.61
C ASP A 24 6.55 -7.29 -10.75
N THR A 25 6.22 -7.28 -9.46
CA THR A 25 6.67 -8.31 -8.51
C THR A 25 6.01 -9.66 -8.75
N ARG A 26 4.71 -9.69 -9.11
CA ARG A 26 3.97 -10.93 -9.41
C ARG A 26 4.51 -11.62 -10.65
N GLU A 27 4.61 -10.87 -11.73
CA GLU A 27 5.03 -11.36 -13.05
C GLU A 27 6.55 -11.48 -13.17
N LYS A 28 7.33 -10.98 -12.19
CA LYS A 28 8.81 -10.89 -12.21
C LYS A 28 9.32 -10.18 -13.46
N THR A 29 8.69 -9.07 -13.80
CA THR A 29 8.98 -8.29 -15.01
C THR A 29 8.60 -6.85 -14.80
N HIS A 30 9.14 -5.96 -15.62
CA HIS A 30 8.81 -4.55 -15.58
C HIS A 30 7.77 -4.20 -16.65
N PHE A 31 6.73 -3.45 -16.26
CA PHE A 31 5.75 -2.87 -17.16
C PHE A 31 6.07 -1.40 -17.38
N GLU A 32 5.92 -0.94 -18.62
CA GLU A 32 6.06 0.48 -18.94
C GLU A 32 4.86 1.26 -18.40
N VAL A 33 5.14 2.35 -17.68
CA VAL A 33 4.13 3.24 -17.10
C VAL A 33 4.01 4.48 -17.99
N PHE A 34 2.80 4.92 -18.24
CA PHE A 34 2.55 6.12 -19.05
C PHE A 34 2.06 7.28 -18.18
N SER A 35 2.47 8.50 -18.56
CA SER A 35 1.97 9.72 -17.95
C SER A 35 0.53 10.01 -18.38
N GLU A 36 -0.26 10.65 -17.51
CA GLU A 36 -1.65 11.00 -17.82
C GLU A 36 -1.82 11.87 -19.08
N GLY A 37 -2.85 11.58 -19.84
CA GLY A 37 -3.47 12.53 -20.77
C GLY A 37 -3.48 12.14 -22.23
N LYS A 38 -2.56 11.36 -22.80
CA LYS A 38 -2.55 11.03 -24.24
C LYS A 38 -2.72 9.54 -24.56
N ASP A 39 -2.57 8.65 -23.59
CA ASP A 39 -2.39 7.21 -23.80
C ASP A 39 -3.63 6.38 -23.47
N LEU A 40 -4.81 6.90 -23.75
CA LEU A 40 -6.11 6.22 -23.52
C LEU A 40 -6.35 5.78 -22.07
N GLY A 41 -5.60 6.35 -21.10
CA GLY A 41 -5.73 6.06 -19.66
C GLY A 41 -5.34 4.63 -19.29
N ILE A 42 -4.28 4.10 -19.90
CA ILE A 42 -3.63 2.84 -19.53
C ILE A 42 -2.67 3.14 -18.36
N ASP A 43 -2.72 2.34 -17.29
CA ASP A 43 -1.83 2.53 -16.14
C ASP A 43 -0.46 1.89 -16.40
N ALA A 44 -0.43 0.70 -17.02
CA ALA A 44 0.83 0.11 -17.46
C ALA A 44 0.65 -0.82 -18.67
N TYR A 45 1.73 -0.99 -19.41
CA TYR A 45 1.76 -1.74 -20.67
C TYR A 45 3.02 -2.57 -20.78
N LYS A 46 2.91 -3.71 -21.43
CA LYS A 46 4.06 -4.52 -21.82
C LYS A 46 3.84 -5.18 -23.17
N LYS A 47 4.87 -5.10 -24.02
CA LYS A 47 4.94 -5.88 -25.25
C LYS A 47 6.13 -6.84 -25.18
N THR A 48 5.87 -8.12 -25.36
CA THR A 48 6.93 -9.14 -25.37
C THR A 48 7.66 -9.14 -26.71
N LYS A 49 8.85 -9.77 -26.78
CA LYS A 49 9.60 -9.95 -28.03
C LYS A 49 8.79 -10.69 -29.10
N ASN A 50 7.84 -11.54 -28.70
CA ASN A 50 6.96 -12.26 -29.61
C ASN A 50 5.71 -11.47 -30.00
N GLY A 51 5.66 -10.19 -29.69
CA GLY A 51 4.57 -9.30 -30.06
C GLY A 51 3.34 -9.35 -29.14
N ILE A 52 3.29 -10.21 -28.13
CA ILE A 52 2.17 -10.34 -27.19
C ILE A 52 2.07 -9.06 -26.35
N THR A 53 0.89 -8.45 -26.35
CA THR A 53 0.59 -7.22 -25.63
C THR A 53 -0.21 -7.49 -24.36
N THR A 54 0.26 -6.98 -23.23
CA THR A 54 -0.45 -7.03 -21.95
C THR A 54 -0.71 -5.63 -21.44
N ILE A 55 -1.95 -5.33 -21.08
CA ILE A 55 -2.36 -4.08 -20.44
C ILE A 55 -2.71 -4.36 -18.98
N VAL A 56 -2.25 -3.49 -18.10
CA VAL A 56 -2.61 -3.47 -16.68
C VAL A 56 -3.42 -2.21 -16.41
N GLN A 57 -4.56 -2.38 -15.75
CA GLN A 57 -5.43 -1.28 -15.36
C GLN A 57 -5.82 -1.40 -13.89
N ALA A 58 -5.57 -0.35 -13.14
CA ALA A 58 -5.98 -0.20 -11.76
C ALA A 58 -7.28 0.60 -11.65
N LYS A 59 -8.24 0.12 -10.89
CA LYS A 59 -9.51 0.80 -10.63
C LYS A 59 -9.75 0.93 -9.14
N ARG A 60 -9.53 2.15 -8.62
CA ARG A 60 -9.87 2.49 -7.24
C ARG A 60 -11.37 2.75 -7.15
N THR A 61 -12.12 1.72 -6.81
CA THR A 61 -13.58 1.78 -6.62
C THR A 61 -13.96 1.24 -5.25
N GLU A 62 -15.01 1.79 -4.67
CA GLU A 62 -15.46 1.42 -3.33
C GLU A 62 -16.04 0.01 -3.30
N ASN A 63 -16.85 -0.32 -4.30
CA ASN A 63 -17.58 -1.57 -4.34
C ASN A 63 -17.71 -2.14 -5.77
N PHE A 64 -18.17 -3.38 -5.86
CA PHE A 64 -18.34 -4.09 -7.14
C PHE A 64 -19.29 -3.40 -8.11
N LYS A 65 -20.36 -2.74 -7.63
CA LYS A 65 -21.35 -2.06 -8.48
C LYS A 65 -20.71 -0.90 -9.22
N ASP A 66 -19.91 -0.11 -8.52
CA ASP A 66 -19.17 1.02 -9.10
C ASP A 66 -18.10 0.55 -10.07
N LEU A 67 -17.35 -0.51 -9.71
CA LEU A 67 -16.42 -1.14 -10.62
C LEU A 67 -17.10 -1.57 -11.92
N LEU A 68 -18.21 -2.31 -11.83
CA LEU A 68 -18.92 -2.81 -13.01
C LEU A 68 -19.46 -1.68 -13.89
N LYS A 69 -19.92 -0.58 -13.28
CA LYS A 69 -20.35 0.64 -13.99
C LYS A 69 -19.19 1.27 -14.78
N VAL A 70 -18.02 1.42 -14.17
CA VAL A 70 -16.83 1.96 -14.83
C VAL A 70 -16.39 1.05 -15.99
N LEU A 71 -16.34 -0.26 -15.75
CA LEU A 71 -15.96 -1.24 -16.78
C LEU A 71 -16.87 -1.19 -18.00
N LYS A 72 -18.20 -1.10 -17.79
CA LYS A 72 -19.19 -1.04 -18.88
C LYS A 72 -19.17 0.28 -19.65
N ASN A 73 -19.09 1.40 -18.92
CA ASN A 73 -19.32 2.72 -19.52
C ASN A 73 -18.08 3.30 -20.22
N SER A 74 -16.88 2.96 -19.77
CA SER A 74 -15.65 3.56 -20.29
C SER A 74 -14.59 2.54 -20.69
N GLU A 75 -14.32 1.54 -19.84
CA GLU A 75 -13.16 0.68 -20.04
C GLU A 75 -13.34 -0.30 -21.22
N LEU A 76 -14.51 -0.90 -21.38
CA LEU A 76 -14.77 -1.86 -22.46
C LEU A 76 -14.50 -1.26 -23.84
N ALA A 77 -14.90 -0.02 -24.06
CA ALA A 77 -14.66 0.67 -25.33
C ALA A 77 -13.16 0.91 -25.58
N LYS A 78 -12.43 1.28 -24.53
CA LYS A 78 -10.97 1.47 -24.59
C LYS A 78 -10.24 0.14 -24.87
N ILE A 79 -10.59 -0.91 -24.15
CA ILE A 79 -9.99 -2.24 -24.33
C ILE A 79 -10.22 -2.74 -25.76
N LYS A 80 -11.43 -2.60 -26.31
CA LYS A 80 -11.73 -2.96 -27.69
C LYS A 80 -10.90 -2.20 -28.70
N LYS A 81 -10.67 -0.90 -28.48
CA LYS A 81 -9.81 -0.08 -29.34
C LYS A 81 -8.34 -0.47 -29.27
N LEU A 82 -7.84 -0.81 -28.07
CA LEU A 82 -6.45 -1.20 -27.84
C LEU A 82 -6.17 -2.64 -28.26
N ASN A 83 -7.18 -3.49 -28.23
CA ASN A 83 -7.16 -4.90 -28.59
C ASN A 83 -5.94 -5.69 -28.05
N PRO A 84 -5.70 -5.69 -26.71
CA PRO A 84 -4.55 -6.39 -26.16
C PRO A 84 -4.77 -7.91 -26.18
N ASP A 85 -3.66 -8.66 -26.18
CA ASP A 85 -3.71 -10.12 -26.04
C ASP A 85 -4.08 -10.55 -24.62
N ARG A 86 -3.75 -9.74 -23.61
CA ARG A 86 -4.07 -9.98 -22.20
C ARG A 86 -4.38 -8.66 -21.49
N TYR A 87 -5.43 -8.67 -20.69
CA TYR A 87 -5.81 -7.55 -19.85
C TYR A 87 -5.83 -7.97 -18.38
N ILE A 88 -5.12 -7.25 -17.52
CA ILE A 88 -5.06 -7.48 -16.08
C ILE A 88 -5.79 -6.33 -15.39
N LEU A 89 -6.82 -6.66 -14.63
CA LEU A 89 -7.61 -5.73 -13.84
C LEU A 89 -7.21 -5.83 -12.37
N ILE A 90 -6.85 -4.70 -11.77
CA ILE A 90 -6.58 -4.58 -10.35
C ILE A 90 -7.60 -3.62 -9.74
N THR A 91 -8.21 -3.98 -8.63
CA THR A 91 -9.20 -3.11 -8.00
C THR A 91 -9.11 -3.09 -6.48
N SER A 92 -9.45 -1.94 -5.90
CA SER A 92 -9.62 -1.76 -4.46
C SER A 92 -10.93 -2.36 -3.93
N SER A 93 -11.83 -2.79 -4.82
CA SER A 93 -13.11 -3.38 -4.43
C SER A 93 -12.97 -4.85 -4.03
N THR A 94 -13.80 -5.26 -3.08
CA THR A 94 -14.06 -6.68 -2.79
C THR A 94 -14.83 -7.32 -3.95
N ILE A 95 -14.36 -8.48 -4.39
CA ILE A 95 -15.02 -9.27 -5.46
C ILE A 95 -15.33 -10.67 -4.96
N SER A 96 -16.62 -11.02 -4.90
CA SER A 96 -17.04 -12.36 -4.53
C SER A 96 -16.79 -13.39 -5.63
N LYS A 97 -16.81 -14.67 -5.24
CA LYS A 97 -16.67 -15.80 -6.18
C LYS A 97 -17.70 -15.76 -7.32
N THR A 98 -18.93 -15.29 -7.05
CA THR A 98 -20.02 -15.19 -8.05
C THR A 98 -19.95 -13.93 -8.92
N GLN A 99 -19.16 -12.94 -8.52
CA GLN A 99 -18.98 -11.68 -9.26
C GLN A 99 -17.83 -11.75 -10.27
N LYS A 100 -16.77 -12.52 -9.97
CA LYS A 100 -15.60 -12.66 -10.84
C LYS A 100 -15.96 -13.14 -12.26
N PRO A 101 -16.83 -14.16 -12.45
CA PRO A 101 -17.26 -14.58 -13.77
C PRO A 101 -17.95 -13.49 -14.60
N LYS A 102 -18.71 -12.58 -13.97
CA LYS A 102 -19.36 -11.47 -14.65
C LYS A 102 -18.38 -10.48 -15.26
N ILE A 103 -17.24 -10.27 -14.61
CA ILE A 103 -16.15 -9.43 -15.17
C ILE A 103 -15.48 -10.16 -16.34
N ILE A 104 -15.23 -11.46 -16.21
CA ILE A 104 -14.62 -12.28 -17.27
C ILE A 104 -15.50 -12.25 -18.51
N GLU A 105 -16.80 -12.50 -18.36
CA GLU A 105 -17.78 -12.44 -19.46
C GLU A 105 -17.78 -11.05 -20.15
N LEU A 106 -17.83 -9.99 -19.35
CA LEU A 106 -17.86 -8.60 -19.86
C LEU A 106 -16.60 -8.24 -20.65
N LEU A 107 -15.43 -8.68 -20.20
CA LEU A 107 -14.12 -8.32 -20.75
C LEU A 107 -13.50 -9.42 -21.63
N SER A 108 -14.26 -10.45 -21.96
CA SER A 108 -13.83 -11.48 -22.94
C SER A 108 -13.65 -10.83 -24.33
N PRO A 109 -12.63 -11.24 -25.12
CA PRO A 109 -11.65 -12.30 -24.88
C PRO A 109 -10.35 -11.84 -24.19
N TYR A 110 -10.28 -10.62 -23.66
CA TYR A 110 -9.04 -9.99 -23.19
C TYR A 110 -8.56 -10.51 -21.82
N ILE A 111 -9.48 -10.88 -20.93
CA ILE A 111 -9.14 -11.58 -19.67
C ILE A 111 -9.02 -13.08 -19.97
N LYS A 112 -7.82 -13.63 -19.79
CA LYS A 112 -7.54 -15.04 -20.09
C LYS A 112 -7.86 -15.96 -18.92
N ASN A 113 -7.54 -15.50 -17.70
CA ASN A 113 -7.69 -16.30 -16.47
C ASN A 113 -8.34 -15.48 -15.35
N SER A 114 -8.94 -16.19 -14.40
CA SER A 114 -9.49 -15.54 -13.20
C SER A 114 -8.41 -14.80 -12.38
N ASP A 115 -7.15 -15.20 -12.51
CA ASP A 115 -6.00 -14.57 -11.83
C ASP A 115 -5.59 -13.24 -12.45
N ASP A 116 -6.15 -12.89 -13.63
CA ASP A 116 -5.99 -11.57 -14.24
C ASP A 116 -6.93 -10.53 -13.60
N ILE A 117 -7.81 -10.95 -12.70
CA ILE A 117 -8.64 -10.07 -11.87
C ILE A 117 -8.14 -10.14 -10.43
N ILE A 118 -7.54 -9.04 -9.96
CA ILE A 118 -6.94 -8.91 -8.63
C ILE A 118 -7.83 -8.00 -7.79
N SER A 119 -8.45 -8.57 -6.78
CA SER A 119 -9.35 -7.88 -5.85
C SER A 119 -8.62 -7.32 -4.63
N LYS A 120 -9.35 -6.59 -3.78
CA LYS A 120 -8.89 -6.13 -2.46
C LYS A 120 -8.32 -7.30 -1.62
N GLU A 121 -8.99 -8.46 -1.63
CA GLU A 121 -8.56 -9.64 -0.88
C GLU A 121 -7.26 -10.22 -1.43
N ASP A 122 -7.13 -10.26 -2.75
CA ASP A 122 -5.91 -10.74 -3.41
C ASP A 122 -4.72 -9.83 -3.09
N LEU A 123 -4.92 -8.50 -3.11
CA LEU A 123 -3.91 -7.51 -2.74
C LEU A 123 -3.46 -7.68 -1.28
N ASN A 124 -4.42 -7.76 -0.34
CA ASN A 124 -4.11 -8.01 1.06
C ASN A 124 -3.33 -9.33 1.25
N LYS A 125 -3.71 -10.39 0.53
CA LYS A 125 -3.00 -11.67 0.55
C LYS A 125 -1.59 -11.57 -0.04
N TYR A 126 -1.36 -10.73 -1.05
CA TYR A 126 -0.01 -10.49 -1.57
C TYR A 126 0.87 -9.82 -0.54
N LEU A 127 0.40 -8.78 0.13
CA LEU A 127 1.16 -8.04 1.14
C LEU A 127 1.54 -8.87 2.39
N THR A 128 0.95 -10.04 2.60
CA THR A 128 1.41 -10.97 3.66
C THR A 128 2.68 -11.74 3.30
N LYS A 129 3.14 -11.69 2.05
CA LYS A 129 4.28 -12.46 1.57
C LYS A 129 5.54 -11.59 1.56
N GLU A 130 6.65 -12.15 2.00
CA GLU A 130 7.94 -11.45 2.12
C GLU A 130 8.35 -10.68 0.86
N LYS A 131 8.17 -11.26 -0.32
CA LYS A 131 8.55 -10.61 -1.58
C LYS A 131 7.81 -9.29 -1.88
N TYR A 132 6.70 -8.99 -1.21
CA TYR A 132 5.95 -7.73 -1.33
C TYR A 132 6.20 -6.76 -0.17
N LYS A 133 7.02 -7.13 0.83
CA LYS A 133 7.31 -6.29 1.99
C LYS A 133 7.88 -4.93 1.62
N LYS A 134 8.78 -4.90 0.64
CA LYS A 134 9.33 -3.64 0.13
C LYS A 134 8.25 -2.73 -0.47
N ILE A 135 7.27 -3.29 -1.18
CA ILE A 135 6.14 -2.53 -1.72
C ILE A 135 5.31 -1.95 -0.58
N GLU A 136 4.92 -2.78 0.41
CA GLU A 136 4.18 -2.32 1.58
C GLU A 136 4.88 -1.12 2.25
N LEU A 137 6.20 -1.20 2.43
CA LEU A 137 7.00 -0.12 3.04
C LEU A 137 7.06 1.16 2.21
N ASN A 138 7.04 1.07 0.88
CA ASN A 138 7.12 2.22 -0.02
C ASN A 138 5.81 3.01 -0.11
N TYR A 139 4.69 2.47 0.42
CA TYR A 139 3.37 3.11 0.39
C TYR A 139 2.86 3.42 1.80
N PRO A 140 3.30 4.56 2.41
CA PRO A 140 2.92 4.94 3.78
C PRO A 140 1.44 5.03 4.01
N SER A 141 0.67 5.44 3.02
CA SER A 141 -0.80 5.52 3.08
C SER A 141 -1.46 4.21 3.47
N LEU A 142 -0.84 3.06 3.16
CA LEU A 142 -1.34 1.74 3.57
C LEU A 142 -1.36 1.59 5.08
N TRP A 143 -0.26 1.95 5.73
CA TRP A 143 -0.07 1.68 7.15
C TRP A 143 -0.30 2.89 8.05
N PHE A 144 -0.32 4.09 7.51
CA PHE A 144 -0.52 5.31 8.28
C PHE A 144 -1.94 5.45 8.84
N ASN A 145 -2.98 5.13 8.08
CA ASN A 145 -4.37 5.27 8.51
C ASN A 145 -4.84 4.17 9.49
N SER A 146 -4.15 3.03 9.54
CA SER A 146 -4.43 1.96 10.51
C SER A 146 -4.08 2.36 11.94
N ALA A 147 -3.15 3.32 12.13
CA ALA A 147 -2.81 3.87 13.44
C ALA A 147 -4.02 4.51 14.17
N ASN A 148 -5.01 5.02 13.44
CA ASN A 148 -6.22 5.59 14.04
C ASN A 148 -7.11 4.56 14.74
N THR A 149 -7.15 3.33 14.23
CA THR A 149 -7.93 2.24 14.85
C THR A 149 -7.23 1.75 16.11
N PHE A 150 -5.90 1.66 16.04
CA PHE A 150 -5.07 1.27 17.18
C PHE A 150 -5.14 2.25 18.37
N LEU A 151 -5.11 3.56 18.10
CA LEU A 151 -5.25 4.59 19.14
C LEU A 151 -6.58 4.50 19.88
N LYS A 152 -7.64 4.05 19.22
CA LYS A 152 -8.95 3.86 19.80
C LYS A 152 -9.01 2.62 20.72
N GLU A 153 -8.28 1.57 20.37
CA GLU A 153 -8.21 0.33 21.18
C GLU A 153 -7.25 0.46 22.36
N MET A 154 -6.16 1.25 22.22
CA MET A 154 -5.22 1.49 23.33
C MET A 154 -5.76 2.38 24.44
N SER A 155 -6.79 3.20 24.20
CA SER A 155 -7.38 4.06 25.23
C SER A 155 -7.94 3.32 26.43
N ASP A 156 -8.13 2.01 26.31
CA ASP A 156 -8.79 1.18 27.33
C ASP A 156 -7.86 0.36 28.22
N VAL A 157 -6.53 0.37 28.02
CA VAL A 157 -5.67 -0.70 28.59
C VAL A 157 -4.51 -0.28 29.52
N VAL A 158 -4.00 0.99 29.61
CA VAL A 158 -2.68 1.22 30.27
C VAL A 158 -2.56 2.38 31.27
N ASN A 159 -1.63 2.22 32.26
CA ASN A 159 -1.19 3.10 33.34
C ASN A 159 -0.97 4.58 32.95
N HIS A 160 -1.63 5.52 33.66
CA HIS A 160 -1.88 6.87 33.27
C HIS A 160 -0.69 7.77 32.86
N SER A 161 0.49 7.71 33.44
CA SER A 161 1.53 8.71 33.17
C SER A 161 2.40 8.45 31.93
N ILE A 162 2.88 7.24 31.74
CA ILE A 162 3.62 6.83 30.52
C ILE A 162 2.68 6.83 29.31
N TYR A 163 1.43 6.59 29.56
CA TYR A 163 0.37 6.56 28.58
C TYR A 163 0.07 7.96 28.00
N GLU A 164 -0.06 8.99 28.83
CA GLU A 164 -0.34 10.36 28.39
C GLU A 164 0.81 10.90 27.49
N GLU A 165 2.07 10.67 27.88
CA GLU A 165 3.22 11.07 27.05
C GLU A 165 3.27 10.31 25.72
N SER A 166 2.92 9.03 25.74
CA SER A 166 2.86 8.19 24.54
C SER A 166 1.73 8.59 23.61
N LEU A 167 0.56 8.94 24.12
CA LEU A 167 -0.57 9.45 23.34
C LEU A 167 -0.24 10.80 22.67
N ASP A 168 0.39 11.71 23.40
CA ASP A 168 0.82 12.99 22.87
C ASP A 168 1.82 12.83 21.71
N GLU A 169 2.75 11.88 21.85
CA GLU A 169 3.71 11.61 20.80
C GLU A 169 3.06 10.91 19.60
N LEU A 170 2.10 10.02 19.82
CA LEU A 170 1.32 9.37 18.75
C LEU A 170 0.53 10.40 17.92
N GLU A 171 -0.06 11.40 18.54
CA GLU A 171 -0.75 12.46 17.80
C GLU A 171 0.22 13.31 16.97
N LYS A 172 1.42 13.60 17.49
CA LYS A 172 2.52 14.25 16.74
C LYS A 172 3.01 13.37 15.60
N VAL A 173 3.13 12.07 15.81
CA VAL A 173 3.45 11.07 14.76
C VAL A 173 2.45 11.20 13.63
N LYS A 174 1.16 11.12 13.93
CA LYS A 174 0.07 11.22 12.97
C LYS A 174 0.10 12.52 12.16
N GLN A 175 0.33 13.65 12.82
CA GLN A 175 0.40 14.94 12.15
C GLN A 175 1.64 15.08 11.26
N SER A 176 2.79 14.61 11.74
CA SER A 176 4.05 14.74 11.01
C SER A 176 4.11 13.85 9.76
N MET A 177 3.35 12.74 9.73
CA MET A 177 3.38 11.81 8.60
C MET A 177 2.55 12.28 7.39
N LYS A 178 1.63 13.22 7.54
CA LYS A 178 0.77 13.69 6.44
C LYS A 178 1.54 14.16 5.20
N ASN A 179 2.73 14.74 5.42
CA ASN A 179 3.57 15.29 4.35
C ASN A 179 4.99 14.69 4.36
N TYR A 180 5.19 13.57 5.05
CA TYR A 180 6.49 12.96 5.16
C TYR A 180 6.83 12.12 3.93
N VAL A 181 7.97 12.42 3.31
CA VAL A 181 8.51 11.63 2.22
C VAL A 181 9.44 10.57 2.81
N ILE A 182 9.12 9.31 2.60
CA ILE A 182 9.94 8.19 3.07
C ILE A 182 11.25 8.17 2.30
N PRO A 183 12.41 8.11 3.01
CA PRO A 183 13.71 8.02 2.35
C PRO A 183 13.89 6.65 1.67
N GLU A 184 14.64 6.63 0.57
CA GLU A 184 14.89 5.40 -0.22
C GLU A 184 15.45 4.23 0.60
N ASN A 185 16.24 4.54 1.64
CA ASN A 185 16.83 3.52 2.51
C ASN A 185 15.93 3.07 3.67
N PHE A 186 14.65 3.47 3.72
CA PHE A 186 13.77 3.14 4.84
C PHE A 186 13.61 1.63 5.04
N SER A 187 13.52 0.85 3.96
CA SER A 187 13.45 -0.61 4.02
C SER A 187 14.69 -1.23 4.67
N THR A 188 15.86 -0.67 4.41
CA THR A 188 17.14 -1.10 5.03
C THR A 188 17.14 -0.77 6.53
N ILE A 189 16.67 0.42 6.90
CA ILE A 189 16.53 0.83 8.31
C ILE A 189 15.62 -0.13 9.08
N ILE A 190 14.47 -0.48 8.53
CA ILE A 190 13.55 -1.44 9.16
C ILE A 190 14.19 -2.83 9.28
N SER A 191 14.85 -3.31 8.22
CA SER A 191 15.54 -4.60 8.25
C SER A 191 16.64 -4.65 9.32
N ASN A 192 17.43 -3.59 9.46
CA ASN A 192 18.44 -3.50 10.51
C ASN A 192 17.79 -3.50 11.91
N LEU A 193 16.72 -2.73 12.09
CA LEU A 193 16.02 -2.72 13.39
C LEU A 193 15.39 -4.07 13.73
N GLU A 194 14.89 -4.82 12.76
CA GLU A 194 14.37 -6.17 12.97
C GLU A 194 15.47 -7.16 13.38
N ASN A 195 16.68 -7.02 12.83
CA ASN A 195 17.82 -7.88 13.15
C ASN A 195 18.46 -7.50 14.50
N ASP A 196 18.77 -6.22 14.69
CA ASP A 196 19.58 -5.75 15.80
C ASP A 196 18.74 -5.38 17.04
N ARG A 197 17.42 -5.22 16.86
CA ARG A 197 16.45 -4.81 17.90
C ARG A 197 16.68 -3.42 18.49
N VAL A 198 17.67 -2.70 18.02
CA VAL A 198 18.05 -1.35 18.45
C VAL A 198 18.44 -0.53 17.23
N ILE A 199 18.05 0.74 17.23
CA ILE A 199 18.52 1.72 16.25
C ILE A 199 18.87 3.05 16.93
N LEU A 200 20.01 3.62 16.57
CA LEU A 200 20.43 4.96 16.96
C LEU A 200 20.33 5.89 15.74
N ILE A 201 19.51 6.93 15.84
CA ILE A 201 19.37 7.94 14.79
C ILE A 201 20.19 9.17 15.16
N ALA A 202 21.35 9.32 14.52
CA ALA A 202 22.26 10.43 14.73
C ALA A 202 22.40 11.32 13.50
N GLY A 203 22.80 12.57 13.69
CA GLY A 203 23.05 13.54 12.60
C GLY A 203 22.85 14.99 13.04
N ASN A 204 23.10 15.94 12.13
CA ASN A 204 23.01 17.36 12.39
C ASN A 204 21.57 17.82 12.73
N PRO A 205 21.39 18.91 13.46
CA PRO A 205 20.07 19.52 13.66
C PRO A 205 19.36 19.78 12.31
N GLY A 206 18.03 19.56 12.27
CA GLY A 206 17.20 19.88 11.10
C GLY A 206 17.14 18.82 9.98
N ILE A 207 17.94 17.76 9.99
CA ILE A 207 17.97 16.73 8.93
C ILE A 207 16.81 15.71 8.97
N GLY A 208 15.84 15.89 9.84
CA GLY A 208 14.64 15.02 9.87
C GLY A 208 14.75 13.79 10.78
N LYS A 209 15.68 13.74 11.75
CA LYS A 209 15.82 12.60 12.68
C LYS A 209 14.51 12.24 13.39
N THR A 210 13.84 13.23 13.94
CA THR A 210 12.55 13.04 14.63
C THR A 210 11.48 12.53 13.68
N SER A 211 11.43 13.05 12.47
CA SER A 211 10.47 12.61 11.45
C SER A 211 10.73 11.17 11.01
N LEU A 212 11.99 10.78 10.87
CA LEU A 212 12.37 9.39 10.59
C LEU A 212 12.00 8.47 11.76
N GLY A 213 12.29 8.86 13.00
CA GLY A 213 11.86 8.11 14.18
C GLY A 213 10.34 7.91 14.24
N ARG A 214 9.57 8.96 13.94
CA ARG A 214 8.12 8.88 13.86
C ARG A 214 7.62 7.98 12.73
N ALA A 215 8.28 7.96 11.59
CA ALA A 215 7.95 7.04 10.49
C ALA A 215 8.19 5.58 10.90
N ILE A 216 9.29 5.29 11.59
CA ILE A 216 9.57 3.95 12.14
C ILE A 216 8.50 3.55 13.15
N VAL A 217 8.15 4.42 14.09
CA VAL A 217 7.08 4.21 15.07
C VAL A 217 5.75 3.92 14.36
N SER A 218 5.38 4.72 13.38
CA SER A 218 4.14 4.50 12.60
C SER A 218 4.09 3.13 11.96
N TYR A 219 5.21 2.68 11.39
CA TYR A 219 5.31 1.36 10.78
C TYR A 219 5.07 0.23 11.79
N TYR A 220 5.68 0.32 12.98
CA TYR A 220 5.55 -0.74 13.99
C TYR A 220 4.19 -0.75 14.70
N ILE A 221 3.57 0.40 14.92
CA ILE A 221 2.21 0.49 15.49
C ILE A 221 1.21 -0.33 14.65
N ILE A 222 1.32 -0.27 13.32
CA ILE A 222 0.45 -1.01 12.41
C ILE A 222 0.72 -2.52 12.42
N LYS A 223 1.89 -2.90 12.88
CA LYS A 223 2.27 -4.30 13.09
C LYS A 223 1.90 -4.80 14.49
N ASP A 224 0.97 -4.11 15.17
CA ASP A 224 0.48 -4.44 16.52
C ASP A 224 1.57 -4.34 17.62
N TYR A 225 2.56 -3.44 17.45
CA TYR A 225 3.53 -3.11 18.49
C TYR A 225 3.03 -1.94 19.34
N GLU A 226 3.25 -2.01 20.65
CA GLU A 226 2.97 -0.92 21.57
C GLU A 226 4.12 0.09 21.55
N LEU A 227 3.77 1.40 21.60
CA LEU A 227 4.74 2.48 21.79
C LEU A 227 4.86 2.80 23.28
N ILE A 228 6.07 2.68 23.81
CA ILE A 228 6.46 3.26 25.09
C ILE A 228 7.41 4.43 24.78
N TYR A 229 6.92 5.66 24.98
CA TYR A 229 7.71 6.87 24.81
C TYR A 229 8.16 7.43 26.15
N THR A 230 9.44 7.75 26.28
CA THR A 230 10.01 8.38 27.46
C THR A 230 11.02 9.45 27.09
N LYS A 231 10.95 10.60 27.74
CA LYS A 231 11.92 11.69 27.61
C LYS A 231 13.05 11.58 28.63
N GLU A 232 12.84 10.79 29.68
CA GLU A 232 13.88 10.61 30.69
C GLU A 232 14.96 9.66 30.17
N MET A 233 16.21 10.13 30.18
CA MET A 233 17.34 9.21 30.12
C MET A 233 17.23 8.31 31.36
N VAL A 234 17.05 7.03 31.13
CA VAL A 234 16.94 6.05 32.21
C VAL A 234 18.31 5.91 32.88
N ASN A 235 18.62 6.82 33.79
CA ASN A 235 19.74 6.67 34.74
C ASN A 235 19.43 5.62 35.82
N ARG A 236 18.68 4.56 35.48
CA ARG A 236 18.23 3.52 36.47
C ARG A 236 18.91 2.17 36.23
N PHE A 237 20.04 2.11 35.60
CA PHE A 237 20.87 0.91 35.58
C PHE A 237 22.20 1.15 36.33
N SER A 238 22.12 1.61 37.56
CA SER A 238 23.24 1.58 38.49
C SER A 238 22.73 1.25 39.87
N SER A 239 22.60 -0.01 40.15
CA SER A 239 22.80 -0.65 41.48
C SER A 239 22.70 -2.17 41.33
#